data_ab786f30ac36acb4be6c5ffc103282b0
#
_entry.id   ab786f30ac36acb4be6c5ffc103282b0
#
_cell.length_a   1.000
_cell.length_b   1.000
_cell.length_c   1.000
_cell.angle_alpha   90.00
_cell.angle_beta   90.00
_cell.angle_gamma   90.00
#
_symmetry.space_group_name_H-M   'P 1'
#
loop_
_entity.id
_entity.type
_entity.pdbx_description
1 polymer ?
#
loop_
_entity_poly.entity_id
_entity_poly.type
_entity_poly.pdbx_seq_one_letter_code
_entity_poly.pdbx_strand_id
1 'polypeptide(L)'
;GRSRTSRPEHAFAELGETALIKRREEGVLGGWMPAVRKVMRCEGEPDSWYDVLVFADVRARDRFVVQTWHRTMKVKAGAIVAVHYTHSYPEFAPSRSAATAEQFYAALIDFAAYWQQALDGTVQAQLPDASWNDMAQFAFARELVVRPGGDYPKYGAVERDYYGNEYDGFQDTFTSSFYANLEWGRFAQAAAVLDNYFDEFVQDDGLPNMRGPEVGQFGLTLSLLARYLRYTGDAPRLRRLLPKIAATAQVLCALHDQALALPRTAHGYGLLHGWNESDACLFPDPSLWWKPYYANSALTIRGWEDIAQGWSTLGGDAGQATQWQRRAKQLRARLEASLRANVRRDLSPPYVGPLPGTKLTFRQSLLQEKTSEQQWPHRAYAELLQADVLPDDLAHLVIDCVRGHGGTSIGVVANIAPPEPGSRDLLGFISYGYAQQLLRLDRIEEYLLFVYAHRYQVHTRGSWTAGE
;
A
#
# COMPACT_ATOMS: atom_id res chain seq x y z
N GLY A 1 -0.90 16.30 7.52
CA GLY A 1 -1.08 17.59 8.15
C GLY A 1 -2.04 18.45 7.35
N ARG A 2 -3.19 18.83 7.91
CA ARG A 2 -4.10 19.79 7.26
C ARG A 2 -3.38 21.13 7.17
N SER A 3 -2.87 21.48 6.01
CA SER A 3 -2.35 22.84 5.76
C SER A 3 -3.45 23.85 6.06
N ARG A 4 -3.22 24.72 7.03
CA ARG A 4 -4.14 25.84 7.34
C ARG A 4 -4.26 26.82 6.16
N THR A 5 -3.40 26.69 5.14
CA THR A 5 -3.37 27.54 3.95
C THR A 5 -4.37 27.15 2.87
N SER A 6 -5.07 26.03 3.02
CA SER A 6 -6.05 25.56 2.04
C SER A 6 -7.50 25.93 2.37
N ARG A 7 -7.72 26.91 3.24
CA ARG A 7 -9.09 27.41 3.43
C ARG A 7 -9.53 28.12 2.15
N PRO A 8 -10.63 27.70 1.56
CA PRO A 8 -11.17 28.33 0.35
C PRO A 8 -11.31 29.85 0.47
N GLU A 9 -11.63 30.31 1.67
CA GLU A 9 -11.77 31.73 2.01
C GLU A 9 -10.54 32.58 1.64
N HIS A 10 -9.34 32.01 1.73
CA HIS A 10 -8.10 32.75 1.38
C HIS A 10 -7.90 32.92 -0.14
N ALA A 11 -8.32 31.93 -0.93
CA ALA A 11 -8.22 32.03 -2.39
C ALA A 11 -9.19 33.10 -2.95
N PHE A 12 -10.30 33.37 -2.27
CA PHE A 12 -11.30 34.33 -2.68
C PHE A 12 -11.06 35.74 -2.12
N ALA A 13 -10.41 35.84 -0.98
CA ALA A 13 -10.02 37.13 -0.43
C ALA A 13 -9.10 37.94 -1.41
N GLU A 14 -8.28 37.24 -2.19
CA GLU A 14 -7.44 37.83 -3.23
C GLU A 14 -8.25 38.41 -4.40
N LEU A 15 -9.47 37.90 -4.62
CA LEU A 15 -10.42 38.45 -5.60
C LEU A 15 -11.37 39.47 -5.01
N GLY A 16 -11.17 39.86 -3.75
CA GLY A 16 -11.99 40.86 -3.07
C GLY A 16 -13.38 40.40 -2.72
N GLU A 17 -13.61 39.07 -2.68
CA GLU A 17 -14.92 38.50 -2.45
C GLU A 17 -14.95 37.52 -1.27
N THR A 18 -16.02 37.56 -0.49
CA THR A 18 -16.41 36.55 0.49
C THR A 18 -17.57 35.76 -0.07
N ALA A 19 -17.33 34.59 -0.64
CA ALA A 19 -18.38 33.73 -1.15
C ALA A 19 -18.49 32.47 -0.29
N LEU A 20 -19.71 32.12 0.08
CA LEU A 20 -20.00 30.84 0.70
C LEU A 20 -19.98 29.75 -0.38
N ILE A 21 -19.17 28.70 -0.15
CA ILE A 21 -19.01 27.60 -1.09
C ILE A 21 -20.04 26.53 -0.76
N LYS A 22 -20.96 26.32 -1.70
CA LYS A 22 -22.01 25.32 -1.57
C LYS A 22 -21.61 23.95 -2.07
N ARG A 23 -20.81 23.87 -3.13
CA ARG A 23 -20.41 22.61 -3.76
C ARG A 23 -18.97 22.71 -4.27
N ARG A 24 -18.21 21.65 -4.01
CA ARG A 24 -16.85 21.52 -4.46
C ARG A 24 -16.70 20.23 -5.26
N GLU A 25 -16.10 20.34 -6.43
CA GLU A 25 -15.69 19.22 -7.27
C GLU A 25 -14.17 19.29 -7.41
N GLU A 26 -13.50 18.17 -7.23
CA GLU A 26 -12.03 18.08 -7.30
C GLU A 26 -11.61 17.00 -8.27
N GLY A 27 -10.47 17.21 -8.91
CA GLY A 27 -9.84 16.25 -9.78
C GLY A 27 -8.37 16.60 -10.02
N VAL A 28 -7.70 15.75 -10.73
CA VAL A 28 -6.31 16.00 -11.18
C VAL A 28 -6.30 16.35 -12.65
N LEU A 29 -5.31 17.15 -13.05
CA LEU A 29 -5.20 17.63 -14.42
C LEU A 29 -4.94 16.45 -15.38
N GLY A 30 -5.68 16.42 -16.49
CA GLY A 30 -5.56 15.36 -17.48
C GLY A 30 -5.94 13.96 -16.97
N GLY A 31 -6.55 13.85 -15.78
CA GLY A 31 -6.96 12.59 -15.17
C GLY A 31 -5.84 11.89 -14.36
N TRP A 32 -4.58 12.28 -14.51
CA TRP A 32 -3.45 11.55 -13.92
C TRP A 32 -2.29 12.43 -13.39
N MET A 33 -2.12 13.65 -13.89
CA MET A 33 -1.04 14.54 -13.44
C MET A 33 -1.32 15.05 -12.02
N PRO A 34 -0.31 15.13 -11.12
CA PRO A 34 -0.52 15.56 -9.73
C PRO A 34 -0.68 17.07 -9.57
N ALA A 35 -1.49 17.67 -10.42
CA ALA A 35 -1.97 19.05 -10.35
C ALA A 35 -3.44 19.04 -9.98
N VAL A 36 -3.81 19.67 -8.88
CA VAL A 36 -5.19 19.63 -8.35
C VAL A 36 -6.01 20.73 -8.98
N ARG A 37 -7.11 20.35 -9.62
CA ARG A 37 -8.14 21.27 -10.09
C ARG A 37 -9.37 21.17 -9.19
N LYS A 38 -9.86 22.32 -8.73
CA LYS A 38 -11.07 22.45 -7.90
C LYS A 38 -12.06 23.37 -8.58
N VAL A 39 -13.29 22.93 -8.68
CA VAL A 39 -14.42 23.77 -9.13
C VAL A 39 -15.36 23.95 -7.96
N MET A 40 -15.64 25.19 -7.60
CA MET A 40 -16.40 25.56 -6.42
C MET A 40 -17.54 26.47 -6.78
N ARG A 41 -18.77 26.07 -6.51
CA ARG A 41 -19.97 26.88 -6.79
C ARG A 41 -20.29 27.78 -5.60
N CYS A 42 -20.58 29.05 -5.88
CA CYS A 42 -20.98 30.01 -4.86
C CYS A 42 -22.45 29.82 -4.44
N GLU A 43 -22.72 29.96 -3.15
CA GLU A 43 -24.11 29.99 -2.65
C GLU A 43 -24.78 31.30 -3.03
N GLY A 44 -26.01 31.23 -3.53
CA GLY A 44 -26.79 32.41 -3.95
C GLY A 44 -26.48 32.92 -5.36
N GLU A 45 -25.45 32.39 -6.03
CA GLU A 45 -25.06 32.75 -7.41
C GLU A 45 -25.03 31.48 -8.30
N PRO A 46 -26.19 30.98 -8.78
CA PRO A 46 -26.28 29.66 -9.44
C PRO A 46 -25.41 29.54 -10.69
N ASP A 47 -25.15 30.66 -11.39
CA ASP A 47 -24.36 30.70 -12.62
C ASP A 47 -22.90 31.13 -12.38
N SER A 48 -22.47 31.16 -11.13
CA SER A 48 -21.11 31.57 -10.75
C SER A 48 -20.34 30.44 -10.08
N TRP A 49 -19.08 30.27 -10.48
CA TRP A 49 -18.17 29.33 -9.86
C TRP A 49 -16.72 29.80 -9.95
N TYR A 50 -15.88 29.22 -9.10
CA TYR A 50 -14.45 29.40 -9.14
C TYR A 50 -13.78 28.12 -9.67
N ASP A 51 -12.80 28.29 -10.57
CA ASP A 51 -11.94 27.24 -11.08
C ASP A 51 -10.51 27.52 -10.56
N VAL A 52 -10.03 26.65 -9.71
CA VAL A 52 -8.70 26.77 -9.09
C VAL A 52 -7.83 25.61 -9.58
N LEU A 53 -6.65 25.93 -10.10
CA LEU A 53 -5.61 24.98 -10.48
C LEU A 53 -4.37 25.23 -9.65
N VAL A 54 -3.87 24.15 -9.01
CA VAL A 54 -2.68 24.21 -8.15
C VAL A 54 -1.73 23.08 -8.53
N PHE A 55 -0.45 23.38 -8.70
CA PHE A 55 0.60 22.40 -8.92
C PHE A 55 1.94 22.85 -8.33
N ALA A 56 2.83 21.89 -8.10
CA ALA A 56 4.18 22.15 -7.63
C ALA A 56 5.12 22.50 -8.80
N ASP A 57 5.99 23.48 -8.61
CA ASP A 57 7.03 23.80 -9.58
C ASP A 57 8.05 22.67 -9.69
N VAL A 58 8.43 22.31 -10.92
CA VAL A 58 9.41 21.23 -11.15
C VAL A 58 10.85 21.74 -11.30
N ARG A 59 11.04 23.04 -11.40
CA ARG A 59 12.36 23.70 -11.55
C ARG A 59 12.79 24.44 -10.29
N ALA A 60 11.87 25.24 -9.71
CA ALA A 60 12.15 26.06 -8.53
C ALA A 60 11.93 25.24 -7.25
N ARG A 61 12.98 24.55 -6.82
CA ARG A 61 12.98 23.76 -5.58
C ARG A 61 14.29 23.99 -4.83
N ASP A 62 14.19 24.19 -3.52
CA ASP A 62 15.32 24.19 -2.60
C ASP A 62 15.16 23.01 -1.64
N ARG A 63 15.93 21.94 -1.87
CA ARG A 63 15.92 20.68 -1.10
C ARG A 63 14.52 20.13 -0.83
N PHE A 64 13.83 20.65 0.21
CA PHE A 64 12.54 20.17 0.70
C PHE A 64 11.41 21.17 0.48
N VAL A 65 11.70 22.35 -0.04
CA VAL A 65 10.72 23.42 -0.27
C VAL A 65 10.45 23.53 -1.75
N VAL A 66 9.20 23.30 -2.13
CA VAL A 66 8.76 23.38 -3.52
C VAL A 66 7.83 24.57 -3.67
N GLN A 67 8.14 25.43 -4.62
CA GLN A 67 7.24 26.50 -5.00
C GLN A 67 5.95 25.92 -5.57
N THR A 68 4.80 26.48 -5.19
CA THR A 68 3.49 26.09 -5.71
C THR A 68 2.89 27.20 -6.54
N TRP A 69 2.33 26.82 -7.68
CA TRP A 69 1.63 27.72 -8.59
C TRP A 69 0.13 27.60 -8.42
N HIS A 70 -0.57 28.73 -8.46
CA HIS A 70 -2.01 28.84 -8.30
C HIS A 70 -2.60 29.70 -9.40
N ARG A 71 -3.66 29.22 -10.03
CA ARG A 71 -4.57 30.02 -10.88
C ARG A 71 -5.95 29.96 -10.28
N THR A 72 -6.55 31.08 -9.99
CA THR A 72 -7.95 31.20 -9.58
C THR A 72 -8.72 31.99 -10.62
N MET A 73 -9.73 31.40 -11.22
CA MET A 73 -10.64 32.04 -12.16
C MET A 73 -12.03 32.14 -11.57
N LYS A 74 -12.68 33.28 -11.68
CA LYS A 74 -14.11 33.43 -11.47
C LYS A 74 -14.81 33.36 -12.82
N VAL A 75 -15.79 32.46 -12.92
CA VAL A 75 -16.66 32.33 -14.09
C VAL A 75 -18.06 32.71 -13.68
N LYS A 76 -18.73 33.55 -14.48
CA LYS A 76 -20.12 33.96 -14.29
C LYS A 76 -20.85 33.89 -15.62
N ALA A 77 -22.00 33.21 -15.63
CA ALA A 77 -22.80 33.00 -16.84
C ALA A 77 -21.98 32.50 -18.05
N GLY A 78 -21.05 31.59 -17.80
CA GLY A 78 -20.16 31.03 -18.83
C GLY A 78 -18.97 31.88 -19.27
N ALA A 79 -18.88 33.13 -18.77
CA ALA A 79 -17.74 34.01 -19.09
C ALA A 79 -16.74 34.10 -17.94
N ILE A 80 -15.45 34.16 -18.24
CA ILE A 80 -14.40 34.43 -17.27
C ILE A 80 -14.44 35.92 -16.93
N VAL A 81 -14.78 36.26 -15.68
CA VAL A 81 -14.90 37.67 -15.23
C VAL A 81 -13.69 38.13 -14.42
N ALA A 82 -12.91 37.21 -13.85
CA ALA A 82 -11.66 37.53 -13.18
C ALA A 82 -10.69 36.36 -13.25
N VAL A 83 -9.40 36.63 -13.33
CA VAL A 83 -8.31 35.63 -13.24
C VAL A 83 -7.20 36.20 -12.37
N HIS A 84 -6.72 35.35 -11.47
CA HIS A 84 -5.62 35.66 -10.58
C HIS A 84 -4.56 34.57 -10.63
N TYR A 85 -3.30 34.96 -10.83
CA TYR A 85 -2.16 34.04 -10.84
C TYR A 85 -1.22 34.39 -9.70
N THR A 86 -0.83 33.38 -8.91
CA THR A 86 0.13 33.55 -7.82
C THR A 86 1.05 32.36 -7.74
N HIS A 87 2.17 32.55 -7.08
CA HIS A 87 3.03 31.49 -6.60
C HIS A 87 3.31 31.66 -5.11
N SER A 88 3.58 30.56 -4.42
CA SER A 88 3.87 30.59 -2.99
C SER A 88 4.91 29.54 -2.61
N TYR A 89 5.72 29.84 -1.59
CA TYR A 89 6.51 28.85 -0.89
C TYR A 89 5.77 28.40 0.37
N PRO A 90 5.85 27.11 0.76
CA PRO A 90 5.32 26.62 2.01
C PRO A 90 6.25 27.00 3.18
N GLU A 91 6.40 28.28 3.42
CA GLU A 91 7.10 28.84 4.57
C GLU A 91 6.18 28.82 5.80
N PHE A 92 6.77 29.03 6.99
CA PHE A 92 6.00 29.06 8.24
C PHE A 92 4.96 30.20 8.26
N ALA A 93 5.26 31.32 7.60
CA ALA A 93 4.28 32.31 7.18
C ALA A 93 4.22 32.27 5.65
N PRO A 94 3.26 31.53 5.04
CA PRO A 94 3.24 31.37 3.59
C PRO A 94 3.13 32.74 2.93
N SER A 95 4.13 33.08 2.15
CA SER A 95 4.11 34.25 1.32
C SER A 95 3.53 33.91 -0.05
N ARG A 96 2.63 34.74 -0.55
CA ARG A 96 2.14 34.67 -1.91
C ARG A 96 2.60 35.88 -2.70
N SER A 97 3.13 35.61 -3.86
CA SER A 97 3.54 36.65 -4.81
C SER A 97 2.68 36.59 -6.06
N ALA A 98 2.33 37.76 -6.58
CA ALA A 98 1.60 37.82 -7.85
C ALA A 98 2.47 37.31 -8.99
N ALA A 99 1.84 36.66 -9.97
CA ALA A 99 2.46 36.14 -11.17
C ALA A 99 1.71 36.59 -12.42
N THR A 100 2.39 36.55 -13.57
CA THR A 100 1.73 36.78 -14.86
C THR A 100 1.17 35.47 -15.42
N ALA A 101 0.25 35.56 -16.37
CA ALA A 101 -0.27 34.40 -17.10
C ALA A 101 0.86 33.64 -17.80
N GLU A 102 1.80 34.34 -18.42
CA GLU A 102 2.94 33.74 -19.12
C GLU A 102 3.81 32.90 -18.17
N GLN A 103 4.12 33.43 -16.99
CA GLN A 103 4.90 32.70 -15.98
C GLN A 103 4.17 31.46 -15.52
N PHE A 104 2.88 31.57 -15.23
CA PHE A 104 2.07 30.42 -14.80
C PHE A 104 2.01 29.32 -15.86
N TYR A 105 1.69 29.69 -17.10
CA TYR A 105 1.55 28.68 -18.17
C TYR A 105 2.89 28.11 -18.62
N ALA A 106 3.98 28.86 -18.57
CA ALA A 106 5.32 28.31 -18.79
C ALA A 106 5.66 27.26 -17.75
N ALA A 107 5.41 27.53 -16.47
CA ALA A 107 5.61 26.57 -15.39
C ALA A 107 4.69 25.34 -15.54
N LEU A 108 3.45 25.51 -16.01
CA LEU A 108 2.51 24.40 -16.25
C LEU A 108 2.97 23.49 -17.40
N ILE A 109 3.53 24.06 -18.47
CA ILE A 109 4.08 23.29 -19.60
C ILE A 109 5.29 22.48 -19.13
N ASP A 110 6.19 23.08 -18.36
CA ASP A 110 7.33 22.40 -17.79
C ASP A 110 6.92 21.27 -16.84
N PHE A 111 5.90 21.52 -16.02
CA PHE A 111 5.29 20.54 -15.15
C PHE A 111 4.72 19.34 -15.94
N ALA A 112 3.95 19.61 -16.98
CA ALA A 112 3.38 18.55 -17.82
C ALA A 112 4.47 17.72 -18.52
N ALA A 113 5.49 18.36 -19.08
CA ALA A 113 6.62 17.69 -19.72
C ALA A 113 7.41 16.82 -18.72
N TYR A 114 7.65 17.31 -17.51
CA TYR A 114 8.32 16.54 -16.45
C TYR A 114 7.55 15.27 -16.11
N TRP A 115 6.24 15.36 -15.86
CA TRP A 115 5.45 14.20 -15.47
C TRP A 115 5.25 13.21 -16.60
N GLN A 116 5.13 13.67 -17.85
CA GLN A 116 5.14 12.78 -19.02
C GLN A 116 6.43 11.98 -19.09
N GLN A 117 7.57 12.63 -18.92
CA GLN A 117 8.87 11.96 -18.93
C GLN A 117 9.05 11.02 -17.72
N ALA A 118 8.64 11.43 -16.51
CA ALA A 118 8.78 10.65 -15.29
C ALA A 118 7.97 9.35 -15.31
N LEU A 119 6.88 9.33 -16.07
CA LEU A 119 6.00 8.16 -16.22
C LEU A 119 6.14 7.47 -17.59
N ASP A 120 7.10 7.87 -18.41
CA ASP A 120 7.39 7.21 -19.67
C ASP A 120 7.80 5.74 -19.46
N GLY A 121 7.42 4.88 -20.41
CA GLY A 121 7.70 3.43 -20.33
C GLY A 121 6.81 2.65 -19.35
N THR A 122 5.87 3.28 -18.64
CA THR A 122 4.86 2.56 -17.85
C THR A 122 3.95 1.75 -18.76
N VAL A 123 3.72 0.47 -18.41
CA VAL A 123 2.80 -0.42 -19.15
C VAL A 123 1.43 0.25 -19.31
N GLN A 124 0.88 0.14 -20.50
CA GLN A 124 -0.46 0.63 -20.83
C GLN A 124 -1.37 -0.54 -21.17
N ALA A 125 -2.59 -0.52 -20.64
CA ALA A 125 -3.63 -1.49 -20.95
C ALA A 125 -4.63 -0.88 -21.94
N GLN A 126 -5.06 -1.65 -22.94
CA GLN A 126 -6.15 -1.27 -23.82
C GLN A 126 -7.47 -1.77 -23.23
N LEU A 127 -8.12 -0.92 -22.48
CA LEU A 127 -9.38 -1.22 -21.78
C LEU A 127 -10.52 -0.35 -22.35
N PRO A 128 -11.78 -0.79 -22.24
CA PRO A 128 -12.93 0.01 -22.69
C PRO A 128 -13.01 1.38 -22.02
N ASP A 129 -12.59 1.49 -20.76
CA ASP A 129 -12.48 2.76 -20.04
C ASP A 129 -11.00 3.12 -19.87
N ALA A 130 -10.53 4.10 -20.66
CA ALA A 130 -9.15 4.58 -20.63
C ALA A 130 -8.73 5.16 -19.26
N SER A 131 -9.66 5.58 -18.43
CA SER A 131 -9.39 6.13 -17.10
C SER A 131 -8.76 5.13 -16.11
N TRP A 132 -8.71 3.84 -16.45
CA TRP A 132 -7.92 2.85 -15.71
C TRP A 132 -6.42 3.14 -15.80
N ASN A 133 -5.95 3.52 -16.99
CA ASN A 133 -4.55 3.93 -17.15
C ASN A 133 -4.27 5.23 -16.40
N ASP A 134 -5.20 6.18 -16.43
CA ASP A 134 -5.07 7.45 -15.69
C ASP A 134 -4.91 7.19 -14.18
N MET A 135 -5.73 6.30 -13.62
CA MET A 135 -5.67 5.92 -12.22
C MET A 135 -4.31 5.28 -11.86
N ALA A 136 -3.81 4.37 -12.69
CA ALA A 136 -2.51 3.74 -12.49
C ALA A 136 -1.36 4.74 -12.61
N GLN A 137 -1.38 5.59 -13.62
CA GLN A 137 -0.38 6.66 -13.80
C GLN A 137 -0.37 7.61 -12.62
N PHE A 138 -1.55 7.99 -12.11
CA PHE A 138 -1.64 8.86 -10.94
C PHE A 138 -1.10 8.19 -9.68
N ALA A 139 -1.30 6.88 -9.50
CA ALA A 139 -0.72 6.14 -8.38
C ALA A 139 0.81 6.21 -8.39
N PHE A 140 1.45 6.02 -9.56
CA PHE A 140 2.91 6.18 -9.70
C PHE A 140 3.37 7.64 -9.57
N ALA A 141 2.59 8.61 -10.07
CA ALA A 141 2.89 10.02 -9.84
C ALA A 141 2.88 10.37 -8.35
N ARG A 142 1.88 9.88 -7.60
CA ARG A 142 1.82 10.04 -6.14
C ARG A 142 3.00 9.40 -5.43
N GLU A 143 3.39 8.22 -5.84
CA GLU A 143 4.58 7.55 -5.31
C GLU A 143 5.83 8.43 -5.46
N LEU A 144 6.07 8.97 -6.67
CA LEU A 144 7.21 9.85 -6.93
C LEU A 144 7.14 11.18 -6.18
N VAL A 145 5.94 11.70 -5.88
CA VAL A 145 5.77 12.88 -5.01
C VAL A 145 6.19 12.57 -3.58
N VAL A 146 5.88 11.38 -3.09
CA VAL A 146 6.19 10.94 -1.72
C VAL A 146 7.63 10.42 -1.61
N ARG A 147 8.13 9.76 -2.66
CA ARG A 147 9.44 9.11 -2.73
C ARG A 147 10.21 9.58 -3.95
N PRO A 148 10.71 10.81 -3.94
CA PRO A 148 11.49 11.35 -5.07
C PRO A 148 12.69 10.46 -5.37
N GLY A 149 12.78 9.97 -6.61
CA GLY A 149 13.88 9.10 -7.03
C GLY A 149 13.87 7.68 -6.46
N GLY A 150 12.78 7.28 -5.77
CA GLY A 150 12.68 5.99 -5.10
C GLY A 150 13.08 6.01 -3.63
N ASP A 151 13.55 7.15 -3.14
CA ASP A 151 13.96 7.29 -1.74
C ASP A 151 12.75 7.22 -0.82
N TYR A 152 12.82 6.30 0.13
CA TYR A 152 11.78 6.14 1.13
C TYR A 152 11.86 7.28 2.16
N PRO A 153 10.78 8.04 2.38
CA PRO A 153 10.82 9.13 3.36
C PRO A 153 10.93 8.56 4.77
N LYS A 154 11.77 9.20 5.57
CA LYS A 154 11.87 8.92 6.99
C LYS A 154 10.68 9.59 7.69
N TYR A 155 9.65 8.81 7.98
CA TYR A 155 8.55 9.26 8.82
C TYR A 155 9.02 9.37 10.27
N GLY A 156 8.29 10.11 11.07
CA GLY A 156 8.39 9.98 12.51
C GLY A 156 9.14 11.06 13.25
N ALA A 157 9.50 12.16 12.59
CA ALA A 157 10.03 13.32 13.31
C ALA A 157 9.04 13.89 14.35
N VAL A 158 7.74 13.72 14.10
CA VAL A 158 6.65 14.19 14.98
C VAL A 158 6.21 13.10 15.95
N GLU A 159 6.36 11.82 15.59
CA GLU A 159 5.88 10.66 16.33
C GLU A 159 7.02 9.82 16.95
N ARG A 160 8.23 10.39 16.92
CA ARG A 160 9.44 9.74 17.44
C ARG A 160 9.30 9.24 18.87
N ASP A 161 8.53 9.93 19.70
CA ASP A 161 8.31 9.56 21.10
C ASP A 161 7.37 8.35 21.25
N TYR A 162 6.59 8.04 20.19
CA TYR A 162 5.70 6.89 20.14
C TYR A 162 6.40 5.61 19.69
N TYR A 163 7.21 5.70 18.65
CA TYR A 163 7.79 4.55 17.94
C TYR A 163 9.29 4.37 18.20
N GLY A 164 9.86 5.15 19.13
CA GLY A 164 11.30 5.14 19.41
C GLY A 164 12.06 6.07 18.48
N ASN A 165 13.34 5.79 18.25
CA ASN A 165 14.26 6.81 17.76
C ASN A 165 14.25 7.07 16.26
N GLU A 166 13.58 6.26 15.39
CA GLU A 166 14.07 6.29 14.04
C GLU A 166 13.00 6.41 12.96
N TYR A 167 12.07 5.49 12.83
CA TYR A 167 11.12 5.55 11.74
C TYR A 167 9.75 5.01 12.13
N ASP A 168 8.74 5.78 11.83
CA ASP A 168 7.38 5.30 11.75
C ASP A 168 7.11 4.81 10.31
N GLY A 169 7.84 3.79 9.89
CA GLY A 169 7.74 3.20 8.58
C GLY A 169 7.30 1.75 8.66
N PHE A 170 6.52 1.33 7.67
CA PHE A 170 6.08 -0.04 7.52
C PHE A 170 6.84 -0.73 6.41
N GLN A 171 7.21 -1.98 6.61
CA GLN A 171 7.91 -2.78 5.62
C GLN A 171 7.03 -3.07 4.39
N ASP A 172 5.72 -3.16 4.57
CA ASP A 172 4.77 -3.40 3.49
C ASP A 172 4.71 -2.26 2.46
N THR A 173 5.04 -1.03 2.84
CA THR A 173 5.14 0.08 1.89
C THR A 173 6.30 -0.08 0.92
N PHE A 174 7.42 -0.68 1.36
CA PHE A 174 8.49 -1.09 0.46
C PHE A 174 8.01 -2.20 -0.48
N THR A 175 7.47 -3.29 0.07
CA THR A 175 7.09 -4.45 -0.74
C THR A 175 6.00 -4.10 -1.75
N SER A 176 5.02 -3.28 -1.37
CA SER A 176 3.95 -2.82 -2.27
C SER A 176 4.47 -1.96 -3.41
N SER A 177 5.34 -0.98 -3.10
CA SER A 177 5.96 -0.10 -4.09
C SER A 177 6.86 -0.87 -5.05
N PHE A 178 7.72 -1.73 -4.51
CA PHE A 178 8.61 -2.57 -5.30
C PHE A 178 7.84 -3.52 -6.22
N TYR A 179 6.80 -4.17 -5.68
CA TYR A 179 5.92 -5.05 -6.44
C TYR A 179 5.24 -4.31 -7.60
N ALA A 180 4.60 -3.17 -7.33
CA ALA A 180 3.89 -2.39 -8.32
C ALA A 180 4.82 -1.92 -9.46
N ASN A 181 6.00 -1.41 -9.13
CA ASN A 181 6.98 -0.98 -10.12
C ASN A 181 7.47 -2.15 -11.00
N LEU A 182 7.67 -3.35 -10.41
CA LEU A 182 8.02 -4.54 -11.18
C LEU A 182 6.92 -4.95 -12.16
N GLU A 183 5.67 -5.06 -11.69
CA GLU A 183 4.55 -5.52 -12.51
C GLU A 183 4.19 -4.54 -13.63
N TRP A 184 4.48 -3.25 -13.44
CA TRP A 184 4.22 -2.21 -14.44
C TRP A 184 5.44 -1.86 -15.31
N GLY A 185 6.52 -2.68 -15.27
CA GLY A 185 7.69 -2.53 -16.12
C GLY A 185 8.61 -1.36 -15.75
N ARG A 186 8.41 -0.74 -14.58
CA ARG A 186 9.19 0.41 -14.09
C ARG A 186 10.47 -0.08 -13.37
N PHE A 187 11.31 -0.81 -14.10
CA PHE A 187 12.45 -1.53 -13.50
C PHE A 187 13.52 -0.60 -12.90
N ALA A 188 13.74 0.57 -13.51
CA ALA A 188 14.67 1.55 -12.95
C ALA A 188 14.16 2.10 -11.60
N GLN A 189 12.86 2.37 -11.49
CA GLN A 189 12.26 2.81 -10.24
C GLN A 189 12.25 1.69 -9.20
N ALA A 190 11.93 0.46 -9.59
CA ALA A 190 12.05 -0.71 -8.71
C ALA A 190 13.48 -0.86 -8.17
N ALA A 191 14.49 -0.70 -9.03
CA ALA A 191 15.89 -0.76 -8.62
C ALA A 191 16.24 0.34 -7.59
N ALA A 192 15.76 1.56 -7.78
CA ALA A 192 16.00 2.66 -6.84
C ALA A 192 15.34 2.39 -5.48
N VAL A 193 14.09 1.92 -5.48
CA VAL A 193 13.37 1.53 -4.24
C VAL A 193 14.11 0.41 -3.51
N LEU A 194 14.60 -0.58 -4.26
CA LEU A 194 15.38 -1.70 -3.71
C LEU A 194 16.69 -1.24 -3.05
N ASP A 195 17.45 -0.40 -3.74
CA ASP A 195 18.73 0.11 -3.22
C ASP A 195 18.50 0.92 -1.96
N ASN A 196 17.57 1.88 -1.99
CA ASN A 196 17.25 2.69 -0.83
C ASN A 196 16.81 1.82 0.38
N TYR A 197 15.95 0.83 0.16
CA TYR A 197 15.49 -0.04 1.25
C TYR A 197 16.63 -0.82 1.91
N PHE A 198 17.48 -1.45 1.11
CA PHE A 198 18.59 -2.25 1.65
C PHE A 198 19.75 -1.42 2.19
N ASP A 199 19.98 -0.24 1.63
CA ASP A 199 21.09 0.61 2.07
C ASP A 199 20.71 1.37 3.36
N GLU A 200 19.48 1.86 3.49
CA GLU A 200 19.07 2.73 4.58
C GLU A 200 18.29 2.02 5.71
N PHE A 201 17.58 0.94 5.40
CA PHE A 201 16.65 0.32 6.36
C PHE A 201 17.01 -1.09 6.77
N VAL A 202 17.53 -1.94 5.88
CA VAL A 202 17.91 -3.31 6.25
C VAL A 202 19.30 -3.30 6.89
N GLN A 203 19.38 -3.79 8.11
CA GLN A 203 20.63 -3.90 8.86
C GLN A 203 21.44 -5.15 8.43
N ASP A 204 22.68 -5.26 8.88
CA ASP A 204 23.58 -6.38 8.54
C ASP A 204 23.09 -7.72 9.09
N ASP A 205 22.28 -7.71 10.14
CA ASP A 205 21.61 -8.89 10.69
C ASP A 205 20.33 -9.30 9.93
N GLY A 206 19.96 -8.54 8.91
CA GLY A 206 18.79 -8.81 8.06
C GLY A 206 17.47 -8.27 8.60
N LEU A 207 17.48 -7.62 9.75
CA LEU A 207 16.28 -6.96 10.30
C LEU A 207 16.10 -5.56 9.71
N PRO A 208 14.87 -5.14 9.37
CA PRO A 208 14.60 -3.77 8.98
C PRO A 208 14.53 -2.87 10.20
N ASN A 209 15.16 -1.71 10.10
CA ASN A 209 15.03 -0.64 11.07
C ASN A 209 13.76 0.16 10.82
N MET A 210 12.63 -0.40 11.17
CA MET A 210 11.28 0.14 10.98
C MET A 210 10.42 -0.09 12.21
N ARG A 211 9.18 0.37 12.20
CA ARG A 211 8.21 0.35 13.30
C ARG A 211 8.10 -1.00 14.02
N GLY A 212 8.17 -2.09 13.27
CA GLY A 212 8.12 -3.44 13.82
C GLY A 212 8.48 -4.50 12.79
N PRO A 213 8.86 -5.70 13.21
CA PRO A 213 9.23 -6.78 12.32
C PRO A 213 7.96 -7.46 11.76
N GLU A 214 7.46 -6.99 10.64
CA GLU A 214 6.39 -7.64 9.88
C GLU A 214 6.92 -8.93 9.25
N VAL A 215 6.86 -10.03 10.00
CA VAL A 215 7.56 -11.30 9.66
C VAL A 215 7.15 -11.84 8.29
N GLY A 216 5.88 -11.71 7.91
CA GLY A 216 5.42 -12.09 6.57
C GLY A 216 6.12 -11.31 5.46
N GLN A 217 6.38 -10.03 5.68
CA GLN A 217 7.02 -9.16 4.71
C GLN A 217 8.48 -9.53 4.43
N PHE A 218 9.17 -10.19 5.35
CA PHE A 218 10.52 -10.74 5.09
C PHE A 218 10.47 -11.81 4.00
N GLY A 219 9.49 -12.71 4.08
CA GLY A 219 9.25 -13.72 3.05
C GLY A 219 8.87 -13.09 1.70
N LEU A 220 7.98 -12.10 1.71
CA LEU A 220 7.58 -11.37 0.51
C LEU A 220 8.76 -10.63 -0.11
N THR A 221 9.64 -10.01 0.68
CA THR A 221 10.88 -9.38 0.22
C THR A 221 11.75 -10.38 -0.54
N LEU A 222 12.01 -11.57 0.01
CA LEU A 222 12.79 -12.60 -0.67
C LEU A 222 12.16 -13.03 -2.01
N SER A 223 10.84 -13.18 -2.05
CA SER A 223 10.10 -13.49 -3.27
C SER A 223 10.24 -12.39 -4.32
N LEU A 224 10.13 -11.13 -3.92
CA LEU A 224 10.26 -9.98 -4.81
C LEU A 224 11.67 -9.80 -5.37
N LEU A 225 12.72 -10.10 -4.58
CA LEU A 225 14.11 -10.12 -5.06
C LEU A 225 14.30 -11.19 -6.15
N ALA A 226 13.75 -12.37 -5.95
CA ALA A 226 13.77 -13.42 -6.98
C ALA A 226 13.00 -13.01 -8.24
N ARG A 227 11.87 -12.31 -8.09
CA ARG A 227 11.09 -11.77 -9.21
C ARG A 227 11.87 -10.69 -9.95
N TYR A 228 12.51 -9.76 -9.23
CA TYR A 228 13.37 -8.74 -9.81
C TYR A 228 14.48 -9.38 -10.69
N LEU A 229 15.15 -10.40 -10.16
CA LEU A 229 16.16 -11.14 -10.92
C LEU A 229 15.59 -11.74 -12.22
N ARG A 230 14.42 -12.35 -12.13
CA ARG A 230 13.77 -12.97 -13.31
C ARG A 230 13.35 -11.96 -14.37
N TYR A 231 12.89 -10.78 -13.97
CA TYR A 231 12.41 -9.76 -14.89
C TYR A 231 13.53 -8.94 -15.51
N THR A 232 14.58 -8.65 -14.75
CA THR A 232 15.64 -7.73 -15.18
C THR A 232 16.95 -8.40 -15.54
N GLY A 233 17.24 -9.59 -15.01
CA GLY A 233 18.55 -10.22 -15.13
C GLY A 233 19.66 -9.52 -14.35
N ASP A 234 19.37 -8.49 -13.54
CA ASP A 234 20.33 -7.66 -12.82
C ASP A 234 20.93 -8.41 -11.60
N ALA A 235 21.66 -9.49 -11.87
CA ALA A 235 22.36 -10.23 -10.84
C ALA A 235 23.46 -9.40 -10.13
N PRO A 236 24.21 -8.50 -10.79
CA PRO A 236 25.24 -7.70 -10.12
C PRO A 236 24.68 -6.88 -8.95
N ARG A 237 23.52 -6.25 -9.11
CA ARG A 237 22.87 -5.48 -8.03
C ARG A 237 22.54 -6.34 -6.83
N LEU A 238 21.91 -7.49 -7.03
CA LEU A 238 21.54 -8.39 -5.95
C LEU A 238 22.75 -9.03 -5.28
N ARG A 239 23.85 -9.29 -6.03
CA ARG A 239 25.11 -9.79 -5.44
C ARG A 239 25.69 -8.82 -4.41
N ARG A 240 25.59 -7.52 -4.64
CA ARG A 240 25.99 -6.50 -3.66
C ARG A 240 25.24 -6.66 -2.33
N LEU A 241 23.99 -7.07 -2.39
CA LEU A 241 23.08 -7.19 -1.24
C LEU A 241 23.08 -8.61 -0.64
N LEU A 242 23.83 -9.54 -1.21
CA LEU A 242 23.79 -10.97 -0.86
C LEU A 242 23.93 -11.24 0.66
N PRO A 243 24.84 -10.59 1.41
CA PRO A 243 24.94 -10.80 2.85
C PRO A 243 23.65 -10.45 3.61
N LYS A 244 23.04 -9.31 3.30
CA LYS A 244 21.79 -8.86 3.93
C LYS A 244 20.60 -9.75 3.54
N ILE A 245 20.53 -10.21 2.28
CA ILE A 245 19.52 -11.16 1.81
C ILE A 245 19.63 -12.49 2.56
N ALA A 246 20.85 -13.01 2.71
CA ALA A 246 21.12 -14.23 3.47
C ALA A 246 20.74 -14.06 4.94
N ALA A 247 21.07 -12.92 5.54
CA ALA A 247 20.74 -12.62 6.92
C ALA A 247 19.21 -12.55 7.14
N THR A 248 18.45 -11.89 6.23
CA THR A 248 16.98 -11.87 6.28
C THR A 248 16.39 -13.29 6.21
N ALA A 249 16.90 -14.13 5.29
CA ALA A 249 16.47 -15.52 5.21
C ALA A 249 16.82 -16.32 6.49
N GLN A 250 17.94 -16.01 7.14
CA GLN A 250 18.36 -16.64 8.39
C GLN A 250 17.50 -16.22 9.58
N VAL A 251 17.02 -14.98 9.63
CA VAL A 251 16.01 -14.53 10.63
C VAL A 251 14.78 -15.43 10.57
N LEU A 252 14.25 -15.69 9.36
CA LEU A 252 13.12 -16.60 9.19
C LEU A 252 13.44 -18.04 9.60
N CYS A 253 14.67 -18.51 9.35
CA CYS A 253 15.12 -19.82 9.83
C CYS A 253 15.12 -19.90 11.35
N ALA A 254 15.63 -18.87 12.03
CA ALA A 254 15.67 -18.81 13.49
C ALA A 254 14.25 -18.79 14.10
N LEU A 255 13.33 -18.02 13.52
CA LEU A 255 11.93 -18.01 13.94
C LEU A 255 11.23 -19.37 13.72
N HIS A 256 11.56 -20.07 12.63
CA HIS A 256 11.04 -21.43 12.41
C HIS A 256 11.60 -22.42 13.43
N ASP A 257 12.91 -22.33 13.78
CA ASP A 257 13.51 -23.18 14.82
C ASP A 257 12.87 -22.94 16.20
N GLN A 258 12.58 -21.67 16.55
CA GLN A 258 11.84 -21.32 17.76
C GLN A 258 10.44 -21.95 17.76
N ALA A 259 9.74 -21.90 16.63
CA ALA A 259 8.42 -22.52 16.49
C ALA A 259 8.44 -24.03 16.61
N LEU A 260 9.51 -24.69 16.11
CA LEU A 260 9.72 -26.14 16.22
C LEU A 260 10.15 -26.57 17.63
N ALA A 261 10.67 -25.67 18.45
CA ALA A 261 11.00 -25.90 19.85
C ALA A 261 9.78 -25.91 20.78
N LEU A 262 8.63 -25.42 20.32
CA LEU A 262 7.40 -25.44 21.09
C LEU A 262 6.92 -26.88 21.34
N PRO A 263 6.11 -27.11 22.38
CA PRO A 263 5.43 -28.40 22.57
C PRO A 263 4.57 -28.74 21.33
N ARG A 264 4.59 -29.99 20.90
CA ARG A 264 3.79 -30.43 19.74
C ARG A 264 2.28 -30.22 19.89
N THR A 265 1.81 -30.07 21.12
CA THR A 265 0.41 -29.78 21.47
C THR A 265 0.08 -28.28 21.39
N ALA A 266 1.07 -27.42 21.29
CA ALA A 266 0.83 -25.98 21.14
C ALA A 266 0.22 -25.68 19.78
N HIS A 267 -0.77 -24.80 19.73
CA HIS A 267 -1.45 -24.39 18.49
C HIS A 267 -0.47 -23.84 17.45
N GLY A 268 0.53 -23.07 17.91
CA GLY A 268 1.55 -22.46 17.03
C GLY A 268 2.77 -23.34 16.73
N TYR A 269 2.78 -24.64 17.14
CA TYR A 269 3.91 -25.53 16.88
C TYR A 269 4.25 -25.60 15.39
N GLY A 270 5.51 -25.26 15.06
CA GLY A 270 6.05 -25.29 13.70
C GLY A 270 5.47 -24.25 12.75
N LEU A 271 4.78 -23.21 13.24
CA LEU A 271 4.32 -22.05 12.49
C LEU A 271 5.07 -20.80 12.96
N LEU A 272 5.47 -19.94 12.05
CA LEU A 272 6.21 -18.72 12.41
C LEU A 272 5.35 -17.77 13.22
N HIS A 273 5.85 -17.42 14.40
CA HIS A 273 5.30 -16.34 15.19
C HIS A 273 5.89 -15.02 14.73
N GLY A 274 5.11 -13.98 14.79
CA GLY A 274 5.53 -12.64 14.43
C GLY A 274 4.40 -11.65 14.49
N TRP A 275 4.75 -10.39 14.32
CA TRP A 275 3.78 -9.34 14.11
C TRP A 275 3.19 -9.45 12.69
N ASN A 276 1.90 -9.24 12.60
CA ASN A 276 1.19 -8.92 11.35
C ASN A 276 0.63 -7.52 11.56
N GLU A 277 0.89 -6.62 10.65
CA GLU A 277 0.60 -5.20 10.81
C GLU A 277 -0.84 -4.94 11.26
N SER A 278 -1.01 -4.24 12.36
CA SER A 278 -2.31 -3.98 13.00
C SER A 278 -2.25 -2.91 14.09
N ASP A 279 -1.25 -2.05 14.10
CA ASP A 279 -0.94 -1.11 15.20
C ASP A 279 -0.76 -1.75 16.58
N ALA A 280 -0.85 -3.06 16.67
CA ALA A 280 -0.77 -3.77 17.94
C ALA A 280 0.61 -3.73 18.57
N CYS A 281 1.67 -3.52 17.77
CA CYS A 281 3.04 -3.36 18.26
C CYS A 281 3.23 -2.12 19.17
N LEU A 282 2.25 -1.24 19.22
CA LEU A 282 2.21 -0.13 20.17
C LEU A 282 1.91 -0.56 21.60
N PHE A 283 1.37 -1.76 21.81
CA PHE A 283 1.19 -2.33 23.14
C PHE A 283 2.52 -2.89 23.64
N PRO A 284 2.93 -2.55 24.89
CA PRO A 284 4.23 -2.96 25.44
C PRO A 284 4.39 -4.48 25.58
N ASP A 285 3.29 -5.23 25.71
CA ASP A 285 3.31 -6.68 25.90
C ASP A 285 3.30 -7.41 24.54
N PRO A 286 4.44 -7.99 24.10
CA PRO A 286 4.52 -8.71 22.84
C PRO A 286 3.59 -9.92 22.76
N SER A 287 3.18 -10.49 23.90
CA SER A 287 2.27 -11.65 23.90
C SER A 287 0.91 -11.33 23.29
N LEU A 288 0.55 -10.06 23.19
CA LEU A 288 -0.70 -9.59 22.59
C LEU A 288 -0.67 -9.62 21.07
N TRP A 289 0.49 -9.49 20.45
CA TRP A 289 0.61 -9.31 19.01
C TRP A 289 1.66 -10.21 18.34
N TRP A 290 2.57 -10.83 19.07
CA TRP A 290 3.54 -11.80 18.55
C TRP A 290 2.89 -13.18 18.48
N LYS A 291 2.18 -13.45 17.38
CA LYS A 291 1.29 -14.62 17.22
C LYS A 291 1.65 -15.45 15.98
N PRO A 292 1.23 -16.72 15.93
CA PRO A 292 1.47 -17.60 14.78
C PRO A 292 0.45 -17.36 13.64
N TYR A 293 0.41 -16.15 13.11
CA TYR A 293 -0.44 -15.85 11.96
C TYR A 293 -0.10 -16.76 10.77
N TYR A 294 -1.11 -17.32 10.13
CA TYR A 294 -0.91 -18.15 8.95
C TYR A 294 -0.19 -17.41 7.82
N ALA A 295 -0.43 -16.13 7.67
CA ALA A 295 0.22 -15.26 6.71
C ALA A 295 1.75 -15.25 6.84
N ASN A 296 2.28 -15.17 8.06
CA ASN A 296 3.74 -15.19 8.31
C ASN A 296 4.38 -16.45 7.75
N SER A 297 3.76 -17.61 8.01
CA SER A 297 4.23 -18.89 7.49
C SER A 297 4.08 -18.99 5.96
N ALA A 298 2.97 -18.53 5.42
CA ALA A 298 2.68 -18.60 3.99
C ALA A 298 3.65 -17.77 3.15
N LEU A 299 3.87 -16.51 3.52
CA LEU A 299 4.83 -15.64 2.82
C LEU A 299 6.28 -16.11 3.00
N THR A 300 6.62 -16.70 4.15
CA THR A 300 7.95 -17.30 4.36
C THR A 300 8.18 -18.50 3.43
N ILE A 301 7.18 -19.38 3.27
CA ILE A 301 7.26 -20.50 2.31
C ILE A 301 7.55 -19.96 0.91
N ARG A 302 6.76 -19.00 0.46
CA ARG A 302 6.93 -18.37 -0.85
C ARG A 302 8.31 -17.76 -1.02
N GLY A 303 8.78 -16.98 -0.02
CA GLY A 303 10.08 -16.34 -0.05
C GLY A 303 11.24 -17.32 -0.16
N TRP A 304 11.24 -18.38 0.65
CA TRP A 304 12.28 -19.40 0.58
C TRP A 304 12.28 -20.19 -0.73
N GLU A 305 11.11 -20.56 -1.25
CA GLU A 305 11.00 -21.26 -2.54
C GLU A 305 11.51 -20.40 -3.70
N ASP A 306 11.10 -19.14 -3.73
CA ASP A 306 11.44 -18.23 -4.82
C ASP A 306 12.92 -17.86 -4.81
N ILE A 307 13.48 -17.45 -3.67
CA ILE A 307 14.88 -17.03 -3.59
C ILE A 307 15.86 -18.19 -3.81
N ALA A 308 15.52 -19.40 -3.35
CA ALA A 308 16.34 -20.58 -3.53
C ALA A 308 16.58 -20.92 -5.00
N GLN A 309 15.60 -20.64 -5.89
CA GLN A 309 15.72 -20.90 -7.32
C GLN A 309 16.82 -20.06 -7.99
N GLY A 310 16.99 -18.81 -7.54
CA GLY A 310 17.98 -17.88 -8.10
C GLY A 310 19.30 -17.82 -7.32
N TRP A 311 19.40 -18.49 -6.17
CA TRP A 311 20.47 -18.26 -5.21
C TRP A 311 21.87 -18.55 -5.75
N SER A 312 22.03 -19.67 -6.45
CA SER A 312 23.31 -20.02 -7.08
C SER A 312 23.71 -19.05 -8.21
N THR A 313 22.74 -18.52 -8.94
CA THR A 313 22.97 -17.48 -9.98
C THR A 313 23.54 -16.21 -9.37
N LEU A 314 23.18 -15.91 -8.12
CA LEU A 314 23.70 -14.78 -7.36
C LEU A 314 25.08 -15.06 -6.74
N GLY A 315 25.59 -16.28 -6.81
CA GLY A 315 26.83 -16.70 -6.17
C GLY A 315 26.66 -17.13 -4.72
N GLY A 316 25.41 -17.36 -4.30
CA GLY A 316 25.10 -17.87 -2.96
C GLY A 316 25.40 -19.36 -2.80
N ASP A 317 25.52 -19.80 -1.55
CA ASP A 317 25.82 -21.21 -1.21
C ASP A 317 24.63 -22.14 -1.56
N ALA A 318 24.91 -23.18 -2.32
CA ALA A 318 23.90 -24.17 -2.71
C ALA A 318 23.31 -24.94 -1.50
N GLY A 319 24.07 -25.09 -0.42
CA GLY A 319 23.62 -25.69 0.82
C GLY A 319 22.52 -24.87 1.48
N GLN A 320 22.63 -23.55 1.48
CA GLN A 320 21.60 -22.64 1.97
C GLN A 320 20.30 -22.76 1.15
N ALA A 321 20.39 -22.75 -0.18
CA ALA A 321 19.23 -22.92 -1.04
C ALA A 321 18.50 -24.25 -0.76
N THR A 322 19.26 -25.35 -0.64
CA THR A 322 18.70 -26.68 -0.29
C THR A 322 18.05 -26.68 1.09
N GLN A 323 18.64 -25.99 2.06
CA GLN A 323 18.07 -25.85 3.40
C GLN A 323 16.74 -25.10 3.36
N TRP A 324 16.65 -23.98 2.63
CA TRP A 324 15.41 -23.18 2.52
C TRP A 324 14.30 -23.96 1.82
N GLN A 325 14.60 -24.67 0.75
CA GLN A 325 13.61 -25.54 0.08
C GLN A 325 13.07 -26.65 1.01
N ARG A 326 13.94 -27.28 1.77
CA ARG A 326 13.54 -28.29 2.76
C ARG A 326 12.66 -27.68 3.84
N ARG A 327 13.02 -26.48 4.37
CA ARG A 327 12.23 -25.78 5.39
C ARG A 327 10.88 -25.33 4.83
N ALA A 328 10.85 -24.83 3.63
CA ALA A 328 9.60 -24.44 2.95
C ALA A 328 8.65 -25.62 2.83
N LYS A 329 9.14 -26.78 2.39
CA LYS A 329 8.33 -28.02 2.31
C LYS A 329 7.78 -28.46 3.67
N GLN A 330 8.61 -28.39 4.71
CA GLN A 330 8.20 -28.76 6.07
C GLN A 330 7.16 -27.79 6.62
N LEU A 331 7.39 -26.49 6.44
CA LEU A 331 6.48 -25.44 6.91
C LEU A 331 5.15 -25.48 6.15
N ARG A 332 5.15 -25.73 4.82
CA ARG A 332 3.95 -25.90 4.01
C ARG A 332 3.07 -27.05 4.54
N ALA A 333 3.66 -28.21 4.74
CA ALA A 333 2.91 -29.36 5.29
C ALA A 333 2.31 -29.03 6.67
N ARG A 334 3.02 -28.26 7.49
CA ARG A 334 2.53 -27.85 8.80
C ARG A 334 1.41 -26.81 8.70
N LEU A 335 1.56 -25.84 7.81
CA LEU A 335 0.54 -24.80 7.54
C LEU A 335 -0.78 -25.46 7.10
N GLU A 336 -0.73 -26.33 6.09
CA GLU A 336 -1.90 -27.04 5.58
C GLU A 336 -2.58 -27.89 6.66
N ALA A 337 -1.80 -28.67 7.39
CA ALA A 337 -2.32 -29.51 8.48
C ALA A 337 -3.00 -28.67 9.58
N SER A 338 -2.37 -27.54 9.95
CA SER A 338 -2.91 -26.64 10.97
C SER A 338 -4.20 -25.96 10.49
N LEU A 339 -4.23 -25.44 9.25
CA LEU A 339 -5.44 -24.87 8.67
C LEU A 339 -6.59 -25.88 8.71
N ARG A 340 -6.38 -27.10 8.18
CA ARG A 340 -7.43 -28.15 8.13
C ARG A 340 -7.94 -28.52 9.53
N ALA A 341 -7.06 -28.57 10.52
CA ALA A 341 -7.41 -28.92 11.90
C ALA A 341 -8.20 -27.83 12.63
N ASN A 342 -8.04 -26.57 12.21
CA ASN A 342 -8.66 -25.42 12.89
C ASN A 342 -9.88 -24.85 12.14
N VAL A 343 -10.37 -25.52 11.09
CA VAL A 343 -11.61 -25.12 10.40
C VAL A 343 -12.81 -25.37 11.30
N ARG A 344 -13.59 -24.35 11.57
CA ARG A 344 -14.87 -24.44 12.27
C ARG A 344 -15.98 -24.81 11.29
N ARG A 345 -16.28 -26.10 11.20
CA ARG A 345 -17.30 -26.65 10.30
C ARG A 345 -18.73 -26.55 10.86
N ASP A 346 -18.85 -26.07 12.09
CA ASP A 346 -20.14 -25.77 12.73
C ASP A 346 -20.78 -24.49 12.22
N LEU A 347 -20.05 -23.70 11.42
CA LEU A 347 -20.52 -22.46 10.80
C LEU A 347 -20.73 -22.63 9.29
N SER A 348 -21.56 -21.79 8.70
CA SER A 348 -21.84 -21.78 7.26
C SER A 348 -21.68 -20.37 6.68
N PRO A 349 -20.74 -20.15 5.75
CA PRO A 349 -19.71 -21.10 5.34
C PRO A 349 -18.79 -21.49 6.50
N PRO A 350 -17.98 -22.57 6.36
CA PRO A 350 -16.99 -22.92 7.39
C PRO A 350 -16.05 -21.76 7.68
N TYR A 351 -15.70 -21.59 8.94
CA TYR A 351 -14.88 -20.45 9.38
C TYR A 351 -13.42 -20.86 9.60
N VAL A 352 -12.50 -20.05 9.09
CA VAL A 352 -11.07 -20.17 9.30
C VAL A 352 -10.58 -18.91 10.00
N GLY A 353 -9.98 -19.04 11.17
CA GLY A 353 -9.35 -17.89 11.85
C GLY A 353 -8.04 -17.48 11.19
N PRO A 354 -7.52 -16.27 11.51
CA PRO A 354 -6.26 -15.79 10.97
C PRO A 354 -5.05 -16.51 11.55
N LEU A 355 -5.24 -17.25 12.65
CA LEU A 355 -4.23 -18.02 13.35
C LEU A 355 -4.85 -19.28 13.97
N PRO A 356 -4.04 -20.31 14.32
CA PRO A 356 -4.55 -21.54 14.92
C PRO A 356 -5.13 -21.30 16.30
N GLY A 357 -6.19 -22.06 16.62
CA GLY A 357 -6.89 -21.94 17.92
C GLY A 357 -7.90 -20.81 18.01
N THR A 358 -8.14 -20.06 16.93
CA THR A 358 -9.18 -19.02 16.87
C THR A 358 -10.56 -19.62 17.14
N LYS A 359 -11.24 -19.12 18.18
CA LYS A 359 -12.57 -19.60 18.60
C LYS A 359 -13.70 -18.70 18.14
N LEU A 360 -13.46 -17.42 18.07
CA LEU A 360 -14.46 -16.40 17.73
C LEU A 360 -14.41 -16.05 16.24
N THR A 361 -15.55 -15.75 15.66
CA THR A 361 -15.58 -15.11 14.34
C THR A 361 -15.12 -13.65 14.44
N PHE A 362 -14.79 -13.01 13.32
CA PHE A 362 -14.40 -11.58 13.32
C PHE A 362 -15.41 -10.73 14.11
N ARG A 363 -16.69 -10.93 13.85
CA ARG A 363 -17.76 -10.15 14.47
C ARG A 363 -17.89 -10.40 15.96
N GLN A 364 -17.76 -11.66 16.38
CA GLN A 364 -17.78 -12.00 17.79
C GLN A 364 -16.57 -11.40 18.52
N SER A 365 -15.42 -11.41 17.89
CA SER A 365 -14.20 -10.83 18.43
C SER A 365 -14.31 -9.33 18.66
N LEU A 366 -14.79 -8.59 17.66
CA LEU A 366 -15.01 -7.15 17.79
C LEU A 366 -15.93 -6.80 18.97
N LEU A 367 -16.94 -7.63 19.24
CA LEU A 367 -17.90 -7.39 20.29
C LEU A 367 -17.41 -7.81 21.69
N GLN A 368 -16.55 -8.82 21.76
CA GLN A 368 -16.20 -9.47 23.03
C GLN A 368 -14.77 -9.18 23.49
N GLU A 369 -13.78 -9.26 22.63
CA GLU A 369 -12.37 -9.29 23.04
C GLU A 369 -11.60 -8.03 22.68
N LYS A 370 -11.91 -7.38 21.58
CA LYS A 370 -11.18 -6.21 21.04
C LYS A 370 -9.67 -6.45 20.93
N THR A 371 -9.28 -7.67 20.54
CA THR A 371 -7.87 -8.03 20.40
C THR A 371 -7.39 -7.85 18.96
N SER A 372 -6.10 -7.53 18.76
CA SER A 372 -5.56 -7.16 17.46
C SER A 372 -5.63 -8.30 16.44
N GLU A 373 -5.37 -9.53 16.86
CA GLU A 373 -5.43 -10.70 15.98
C GLU A 373 -6.81 -10.96 15.36
N GLN A 374 -7.82 -10.29 15.88
CA GLN A 374 -9.19 -10.43 15.41
C GLN A 374 -9.84 -9.12 15.00
N GLN A 375 -9.26 -7.99 15.37
CA GLN A 375 -9.71 -6.67 14.92
C GLN A 375 -9.32 -6.39 13.47
N TRP A 376 -8.13 -6.88 13.06
CA TRP A 376 -7.55 -6.67 11.73
C TRP A 376 -7.34 -7.97 10.92
N PRO A 377 -8.30 -8.92 10.94
CA PRO A 377 -8.11 -10.21 10.27
C PRO A 377 -7.99 -10.09 8.75
N HIS A 378 -8.54 -9.00 8.17
CA HIS A 378 -8.51 -8.74 6.74
C HIS A 378 -7.08 -8.73 6.19
N ARG A 379 -6.10 -8.15 6.89
CA ARG A 379 -4.72 -8.11 6.44
C ARG A 379 -4.07 -9.50 6.47
N ALA A 380 -4.25 -10.23 7.56
CA ALA A 380 -3.74 -11.59 7.66
C ALA A 380 -4.27 -12.51 6.55
N TYR A 381 -5.53 -12.38 6.17
CA TYR A 381 -6.09 -13.14 5.05
C TYR A 381 -5.59 -12.66 3.69
N ALA A 382 -5.46 -11.35 3.51
CA ALA A 382 -4.92 -10.77 2.28
C ALA A 382 -3.50 -11.29 2.01
N GLU A 383 -2.63 -11.27 3.00
CA GLU A 383 -1.26 -11.77 2.90
C GLU A 383 -1.19 -13.30 2.75
N LEU A 384 -2.05 -14.04 3.47
CA LEU A 384 -2.15 -15.50 3.31
C LEU A 384 -2.51 -15.89 1.86
N LEU A 385 -3.45 -15.17 1.25
CA LEU A 385 -3.87 -15.39 -0.13
C LEU A 385 -2.80 -14.88 -1.13
N GLN A 386 -2.14 -13.76 -0.84
CA GLN A 386 -1.07 -13.20 -1.67
C GLN A 386 0.13 -14.14 -1.77
N ALA A 387 0.41 -14.91 -0.74
CA ALA A 387 1.50 -15.87 -0.74
C ALA A 387 1.37 -16.92 -1.85
N ASP A 388 0.16 -17.24 -2.28
CA ASP A 388 -0.14 -18.20 -3.36
C ASP A 388 0.48 -19.59 -3.12
N VAL A 389 0.42 -20.06 -1.87
CA VAL A 389 1.01 -21.33 -1.46
C VAL A 389 -0.02 -22.37 -1.01
N LEU A 390 -1.27 -21.95 -0.89
CA LEU A 390 -2.35 -22.83 -0.47
C LEU A 390 -2.81 -23.72 -1.64
N PRO A 391 -3.17 -25.00 -1.38
CA PRO A 391 -3.91 -25.81 -2.34
C PRO A 391 -5.30 -25.20 -2.58
N ASP A 392 -5.87 -25.46 -3.75
CA ASP A 392 -7.09 -24.81 -4.22
C ASP A 392 -8.26 -24.94 -3.24
N ASP A 393 -8.44 -26.11 -2.64
CA ASP A 393 -9.52 -26.34 -1.68
C ASP A 393 -9.41 -25.46 -0.43
N LEU A 394 -8.20 -25.21 0.06
CA LEU A 394 -7.97 -24.31 1.18
C LEU A 394 -8.09 -22.84 0.77
N ALA A 395 -7.63 -22.47 -0.43
CA ALA A 395 -7.77 -21.12 -0.93
C ALA A 395 -9.25 -20.74 -1.14
N HIS A 396 -10.05 -21.64 -1.73
CA HIS A 396 -11.51 -21.48 -1.82
C HIS A 396 -12.15 -21.31 -0.43
N LEU A 397 -11.75 -22.16 0.52
CA LEU A 397 -12.27 -22.11 1.89
C LEU A 397 -11.99 -20.77 2.57
N VAL A 398 -10.78 -20.22 2.41
CA VAL A 398 -10.41 -18.92 2.97
C VAL A 398 -11.22 -17.80 2.31
N ILE A 399 -11.35 -17.80 0.98
CA ILE A 399 -12.15 -16.81 0.25
C ILE A 399 -13.62 -16.85 0.71
N ASP A 400 -14.21 -18.04 0.78
CA ASP A 400 -15.61 -18.21 1.19
C ASP A 400 -15.82 -17.78 2.65
N CYS A 401 -14.85 -18.06 3.53
CA CYS A 401 -14.84 -17.59 4.91
C CYS A 401 -14.84 -16.07 4.98
N VAL A 402 -13.88 -15.40 4.33
CA VAL A 402 -13.77 -13.94 4.35
C VAL A 402 -15.05 -13.28 3.83
N ARG A 403 -15.58 -13.79 2.72
CA ARG A 403 -16.79 -13.29 2.10
C ARG A 403 -18.05 -13.56 2.94
N GLY A 404 -18.23 -14.78 3.38
CA GLY A 404 -19.46 -15.20 4.06
C GLY A 404 -19.60 -14.68 5.49
N HIS A 405 -18.48 -14.37 6.14
CA HIS A 405 -18.45 -13.83 7.49
C HIS A 405 -18.26 -12.30 7.55
N GLY A 406 -18.39 -11.62 6.42
CA GLY A 406 -18.46 -10.17 6.36
C GLY A 406 -17.12 -9.46 6.24
N GLY A 407 -16.07 -10.15 5.80
CA GLY A 407 -14.76 -9.54 5.49
C GLY A 407 -14.69 -8.83 4.14
N THR A 408 -15.79 -8.81 3.36
CA THR A 408 -15.87 -8.07 2.10
C THR A 408 -17.17 -7.24 2.03
N SER A 409 -17.13 -6.19 1.22
CA SER A 409 -18.30 -5.42 0.82
C SER A 409 -18.22 -5.12 -0.66
N ILE A 410 -19.31 -5.34 -1.40
CA ILE A 410 -19.37 -5.22 -2.87
C ILE A 410 -18.19 -5.86 -3.62
N GLY A 411 -17.66 -6.98 -3.09
CA GLY A 411 -16.57 -7.72 -3.71
C GLY A 411 -15.15 -7.24 -3.34
N VAL A 412 -14.99 -6.17 -2.59
CA VAL A 412 -13.70 -5.66 -2.09
C VAL A 412 -13.53 -6.03 -0.62
N VAL A 413 -12.31 -6.29 -0.17
CA VAL A 413 -12.02 -6.46 1.25
C VAL A 413 -12.46 -5.20 2.00
N ALA A 414 -13.13 -5.40 3.13
CA ALA A 414 -13.70 -4.31 3.89
C ALA A 414 -13.44 -4.52 5.39
N ASN A 415 -13.39 -3.42 6.14
CA ASN A 415 -13.36 -3.53 7.58
C ASN A 415 -14.62 -4.25 8.11
N ILE A 416 -14.47 -4.88 9.24
CA ILE A 416 -15.57 -5.56 9.91
C ILE A 416 -16.24 -4.55 10.83
N ALA A 417 -17.18 -3.80 10.24
CA ALA A 417 -17.93 -2.81 10.99
C ALA A 417 -18.73 -3.46 12.12
N PRO A 418 -18.90 -2.80 13.27
CA PRO A 418 -19.92 -3.17 14.25
C PRO A 418 -21.31 -3.20 13.58
N PRO A 419 -22.28 -3.93 14.16
CA PRO A 419 -23.59 -4.13 13.54
C PRO A 419 -24.46 -2.87 13.39
N GLU A 420 -23.94 -1.71 13.64
CA GLU A 420 -24.64 -0.44 13.45
C GLU A 420 -24.82 -0.13 11.96
N PRO A 421 -25.93 0.53 11.60
CA PRO A 421 -26.14 1.01 10.23
C PRO A 421 -25.13 2.13 9.94
N GLY A 422 -23.99 1.76 9.42
CA GLY A 422 -22.89 2.66 9.09
C GLY A 422 -22.18 2.22 7.81
N SER A 423 -21.44 3.12 7.24
CA SER A 423 -20.58 2.84 6.11
C SER A 423 -19.47 1.87 6.54
N ARG A 424 -19.16 0.92 5.65
CA ARG A 424 -17.99 0.07 5.78
C ARG A 424 -16.89 0.66 4.93
N ASP A 425 -15.68 0.74 5.49
CA ASP A 425 -14.51 1.15 4.72
C ASP A 425 -14.12 0.04 3.75
N LEU A 426 -13.89 0.43 2.51
CA LEU A 426 -13.43 -0.48 1.47
C LEU A 426 -11.91 -0.39 1.41
N LEU A 427 -11.25 -1.50 1.75
CA LEU A 427 -9.81 -1.57 1.95
C LEU A 427 -9.12 -2.03 0.66
N GLY A 428 -9.09 -1.18 -0.34
CA GLY A 428 -8.51 -1.49 -1.66
C GLY A 428 -7.04 -1.85 -1.58
N PHE A 429 -6.29 -1.20 -0.70
CA PHE A 429 -4.84 -1.38 -0.54
C PHE A 429 -4.43 -2.79 -0.06
N ILE A 430 -5.28 -3.49 0.68
CA ILE A 430 -5.03 -4.87 1.14
C ILE A 430 -5.87 -5.91 0.38
N SER A 431 -6.49 -5.54 -0.73
CA SER A 431 -7.35 -6.45 -1.50
C SER A 431 -6.59 -7.26 -2.57
N TYR A 432 -5.30 -6.99 -2.77
CA TYR A 432 -4.53 -7.58 -3.86
C TYR A 432 -4.53 -9.13 -3.81
N GLY A 433 -4.14 -9.73 -2.69
CA GLY A 433 -4.08 -11.19 -2.55
C GLY A 433 -5.44 -11.86 -2.75
N TYR A 434 -6.52 -11.22 -2.28
CA TYR A 434 -7.88 -11.68 -2.50
C TYR A 434 -8.22 -11.69 -4.00
N ALA A 435 -8.01 -10.59 -4.70
CA ALA A 435 -8.26 -10.47 -6.12
C ALA A 435 -7.41 -11.44 -6.97
N GLN A 436 -6.14 -11.58 -6.63
CA GLN A 436 -5.23 -12.52 -7.29
C GLN A 436 -5.76 -13.95 -7.20
N GLN A 437 -6.24 -14.38 -6.04
CA GLN A 437 -6.75 -15.71 -5.85
C GLN A 437 -8.11 -15.93 -6.52
N LEU A 438 -8.97 -14.93 -6.59
CA LEU A 438 -10.21 -15.02 -7.38
C LEU A 438 -9.89 -15.33 -8.84
N LEU A 439 -8.91 -14.63 -9.42
CA LEU A 439 -8.49 -14.86 -10.80
C LEU A 439 -7.83 -16.23 -10.98
N ARG A 440 -6.91 -16.61 -10.09
CA ARG A 440 -6.21 -17.89 -10.15
C ARG A 440 -7.15 -19.09 -10.05
N LEU A 441 -8.20 -18.99 -9.25
CA LEU A 441 -9.17 -20.04 -9.01
C LEU A 441 -10.37 -20.02 -9.96
N ASP A 442 -10.28 -19.24 -11.05
CA ASP A 442 -11.33 -19.11 -12.07
C ASP A 442 -12.69 -18.61 -11.51
N ARG A 443 -12.64 -17.82 -10.43
CA ARG A 443 -13.82 -17.16 -9.84
C ARG A 443 -14.07 -15.83 -10.54
N ILE A 444 -14.32 -15.89 -11.84
CA ILE A 444 -14.31 -14.74 -12.73
C ILE A 444 -15.40 -13.72 -12.42
N GLU A 445 -16.61 -14.16 -12.10
CA GLU A 445 -17.70 -13.23 -11.76
C GLU A 445 -17.38 -12.40 -10.51
N GLU A 446 -16.80 -13.03 -9.50
CA GLU A 446 -16.39 -12.36 -8.27
C GLU A 446 -15.20 -11.42 -8.52
N TYR A 447 -14.26 -11.83 -9.36
CA TYR A 447 -13.15 -10.99 -9.79
C TYR A 447 -13.64 -9.76 -10.55
N LEU A 448 -14.59 -9.90 -11.46
CA LEU A 448 -15.17 -8.76 -12.20
C LEU A 448 -15.92 -7.81 -11.27
N LEU A 449 -16.66 -8.34 -10.29
CA LEU A 449 -17.29 -7.51 -9.26
C LEU A 449 -16.24 -6.74 -8.45
N PHE A 450 -15.16 -7.41 -8.04
CA PHE A 450 -14.03 -6.77 -7.36
C PHE A 450 -13.43 -5.64 -8.19
N VAL A 451 -13.09 -5.90 -9.46
CA VAL A 451 -12.47 -4.93 -10.36
C VAL A 451 -13.38 -3.70 -10.53
N TYR A 452 -14.67 -3.92 -10.76
CA TYR A 452 -15.65 -2.83 -10.85
C TYR A 452 -15.71 -2.00 -9.55
N ALA A 453 -15.86 -2.65 -8.43
CA ALA A 453 -15.98 -1.96 -7.15
C ALA A 453 -14.68 -1.24 -6.75
N HIS A 454 -13.52 -1.86 -6.96
CA HIS A 454 -12.23 -1.24 -6.73
C HIS A 454 -12.08 0.05 -7.55
N ARG A 455 -12.46 0.01 -8.84
CA ARG A 455 -12.38 1.17 -9.72
C ARG A 455 -13.36 2.28 -9.37
N TYR A 456 -14.62 1.94 -9.10
CA TYR A 456 -15.71 2.92 -9.04
C TYR A 456 -16.20 3.24 -7.62
N GLN A 457 -15.84 2.45 -6.62
CA GLN A 457 -16.32 2.62 -5.24
C GLN A 457 -15.20 2.86 -4.22
N VAL A 458 -14.01 2.28 -4.44
CA VAL A 458 -12.85 2.48 -3.54
C VAL A 458 -12.23 3.86 -3.75
N HIS A 459 -12.14 4.30 -5.00
CA HIS A 459 -11.47 5.55 -5.36
C HIS A 459 -12.45 6.69 -5.64
N THR A 460 -12.12 7.87 -5.15
CA THR A 460 -12.85 9.09 -5.48
C THR A 460 -12.71 9.41 -6.97
N ARG A 461 -13.77 9.93 -7.57
CA ARG A 461 -13.74 10.35 -8.97
C ARG A 461 -12.82 11.56 -9.14
N GLY A 462 -11.90 11.47 -10.10
CA GLY A 462 -11.05 12.57 -10.53
C GLY A 462 -9.79 12.79 -9.71
N SER A 463 -9.75 12.41 -8.43
CA SER A 463 -8.55 12.50 -7.60
C SER A 463 -7.97 11.15 -7.19
N TRP A 464 -8.65 10.07 -7.53
CA TRP A 464 -8.23 8.68 -7.30
C TRP A 464 -7.77 8.39 -5.87
N THR A 465 -8.33 9.08 -4.90
CA THR A 465 -8.00 8.88 -3.49
C THR A 465 -8.82 7.73 -2.93
N ALA A 466 -8.16 6.75 -2.34
CA ALA A 466 -8.80 5.70 -1.56
C ALA A 466 -8.86 6.09 -0.09
N GLY A 467 -9.84 5.57 0.64
CA GLY A 467 -9.87 5.59 2.10
C GLY A 467 -9.04 4.44 2.67
N GLU A 468 -8.62 4.59 3.89
CA GLU A 468 -7.98 3.59 4.72
C GLU A 468 -8.99 3.06 5.75
#